data_14d9cafeb8dcd6ea7735ca4a5bfaa2a1
#
_entry.id   14d9cafeb8dcd6ea7735ca4a5bfaa2a1
#
_cell.length_a   1.000
_cell.length_b   1.000
_cell.length_c   1.000
_cell.angle_alpha   90.00
_cell.angle_beta   90.00
_cell.angle_gamma   90.00
#
_symmetry.space_group_name_H-M   'P 1'
#
loop_
_entity.id
_entity.type
_entity.pdbx_description
1 polymer ?
#
loop_
_entity_poly.entity_id
_entity_poly.type
_entity_poly.pdbx_seq_one_letter_code
_entity_poly.pdbx_strand_id
1 'polypeptide(L)'
;LRTITLVALVLAGSGCFGGGPAPGGSPRVAADREYLRDRRLMVPVDGVRPRDLVDTYNAARSGGRRHHALDVMARRGTPVISADDGVVRRISTNALGGRTVYVVDHQQRFVHYYAHLDRYARGLREGQRVRKGDQLGTVGSTGNADRNAPHLHYQLLRYANARMWWAGDPVNPVPYLVLRGDKR
;
A
#
# COMPACT_ATOMS: atom_id res chain seq x y z
N LEU A 1 -59.51 11.88 55.12
CA LEU A 1 -58.90 12.68 54.05
C LEU A 1 -57.39 12.69 54.29
N ARG A 2 -56.61 11.97 53.48
CA ARG A 2 -55.17 11.97 53.54
C ARG A 2 -54.68 12.75 52.34
N THR A 3 -54.00 13.83 52.56
CA THR A 3 -53.40 14.72 51.56
C THR A 3 -52.09 14.09 51.09
N ILE A 4 -51.96 13.77 49.81
CA ILE A 4 -50.72 13.28 49.20
C ILE A 4 -49.98 14.47 48.63
N THR A 5 -48.83 14.77 49.23
CA THR A 5 -47.93 15.82 48.75
C THR A 5 -47.03 15.23 47.64
N LEU A 6 -47.18 15.76 46.44
CA LEU A 6 -46.36 15.38 45.27
C LEU A 6 -45.03 16.14 45.33
N VAL A 7 -43.93 15.44 45.55
CA VAL A 7 -42.60 16.00 45.46
C VAL A 7 -42.13 15.86 44.01
N ALA A 8 -41.97 16.98 43.34
CA ALA A 8 -41.40 17.02 42.00
C ALA A 8 -39.87 16.96 42.08
N LEU A 9 -39.30 15.86 41.60
CA LEU A 9 -37.87 15.65 41.46
C LEU A 9 -37.39 16.30 40.17
N VAL A 10 -36.68 17.44 40.25
CA VAL A 10 -36.04 18.08 39.12
C VAL A 10 -34.73 17.33 38.85
N LEU A 11 -34.71 16.55 37.79
CA LEU A 11 -33.48 15.93 37.25
C LEU A 11 -32.74 17.00 36.43
N ALA A 12 -31.65 17.52 36.98
CA ALA A 12 -30.68 18.30 36.24
C ALA A 12 -29.97 17.40 35.26
N GLY A 13 -30.34 17.48 33.99
CA GLY A 13 -29.66 16.81 32.89
C GLY A 13 -28.29 17.43 32.63
N SER A 14 -27.24 16.78 33.09
CA SER A 14 -25.87 17.10 32.68
C SER A 14 -25.72 16.75 31.21
N GLY A 15 -25.73 17.76 30.34
CA GLY A 15 -25.43 17.60 28.93
C GLY A 15 -23.99 17.14 28.75
N CYS A 16 -23.81 15.90 28.39
CA CYS A 16 -22.56 15.42 27.84
C CYS A 16 -22.36 16.08 26.46
N PHE A 17 -21.51 17.08 26.40
CA PHE A 17 -20.96 17.55 25.14
C PHE A 17 -20.23 16.36 24.50
N GLY A 18 -20.85 15.75 23.52
CA GLY A 18 -20.23 14.76 22.64
C GLY A 18 -19.09 15.43 21.89
N GLY A 19 -17.86 15.20 22.33
CA GLY A 19 -16.68 15.52 21.55
C GLY A 19 -16.79 14.80 20.22
N GLY A 20 -16.89 15.55 19.11
CA GLY A 20 -16.80 14.99 17.78
C GLY A 20 -15.49 14.19 17.64
N PRO A 21 -15.44 13.20 16.73
CA PRO A 21 -14.24 12.41 16.54
C PRO A 21 -13.08 13.34 16.21
N ALA A 22 -12.00 13.23 16.98
CA ALA A 22 -10.74 13.91 16.72
C ALA A 22 -10.30 13.66 15.26
N PRO A 23 -9.55 14.60 14.62
CA PRO A 23 -9.06 14.46 13.25
C PRO A 23 -7.93 13.42 13.15
N GLY A 24 -8.18 12.23 13.60
CA GLY A 24 -7.34 11.04 13.51
C GLY A 24 -8.16 9.95 12.86
N GLY A 25 -7.72 9.47 11.69
CA GLY A 25 -8.41 8.49 10.87
C GLY A 25 -8.97 7.31 11.69
N SER A 26 -9.88 6.54 11.08
CA SER A 26 -10.52 5.41 11.74
C SER A 26 -9.51 4.52 12.49
N PRO A 27 -9.91 3.79 13.55
CA PRO A 27 -9.01 2.88 14.29
C PRO A 27 -8.24 1.92 13.38
N ARG A 28 -8.85 1.50 12.28
CA ARG A 28 -8.22 0.68 11.24
C ARG A 28 -7.05 1.41 10.58
N VAL A 29 -7.21 2.67 10.23
CA VAL A 29 -6.15 3.47 9.60
C VAL A 29 -4.97 3.67 10.56
N ALA A 30 -5.23 3.88 11.85
CA ALA A 30 -4.19 3.98 12.86
C ALA A 30 -3.39 2.67 12.99
N ALA A 31 -4.09 1.54 13.10
CA ALA A 31 -3.47 0.21 13.16
C ALA A 31 -2.68 -0.15 11.89
N ASP A 32 -3.15 0.29 10.70
CA ASP A 32 -2.41 0.10 9.45
C ASP A 32 -1.12 0.93 9.42
N ARG A 33 -1.16 2.16 9.90
CA ARG A 33 0.02 3.02 9.99
C ARG A 33 1.09 2.46 10.92
N GLU A 34 0.69 1.98 12.08
CA GLU A 34 1.59 1.33 13.04
C GLU A 34 2.23 0.08 12.42
N TYR A 35 1.42 -0.81 11.89
CA TYR A 35 1.89 -2.01 11.20
C TYR A 35 2.91 -1.69 10.11
N LEU A 36 2.60 -0.76 9.20
CA LEU A 36 3.50 -0.41 8.09
C LEU A 36 4.81 0.24 8.55
N ARG A 37 4.78 1.03 9.63
CA ARG A 37 6.01 1.57 10.24
C ARG A 37 6.92 0.47 10.77
N ASP A 38 6.34 -0.53 11.44
CA ASP A 38 7.10 -1.67 11.98
C ASP A 38 7.65 -2.55 10.86
N ARG A 39 6.90 -2.70 9.77
CA ARG A 39 7.35 -3.44 8.60
C ARG A 39 8.55 -2.79 7.92
N ARG A 40 8.72 -1.47 7.97
CA ARG A 40 9.84 -0.76 7.31
C ARG A 40 9.99 -1.25 5.86
N LEU A 41 9.01 -0.95 5.03
CA LEU A 41 8.98 -1.40 3.64
C LEU A 41 10.25 -0.96 2.90
N MET A 42 10.83 -1.85 2.13
CA MET A 42 12.01 -1.52 1.32
C MET A 42 11.59 -0.79 0.05
N VAL A 43 12.37 0.22 -0.38
CA VAL A 43 12.19 0.80 -1.73
C VAL A 43 12.27 -0.34 -2.75
N PRO A 44 11.23 -0.54 -3.58
CA PRO A 44 11.11 -1.75 -4.40
C PRO A 44 11.98 -1.75 -5.68
N VAL A 45 12.90 -0.80 -5.81
CA VAL A 45 13.88 -0.75 -6.89
C VAL A 45 15.28 -0.66 -6.28
N ASP A 46 16.14 -1.61 -6.62
CA ASP A 46 17.48 -1.70 -6.06
C ASP A 46 18.31 -0.46 -6.38
N GLY A 47 19.04 0.03 -5.38
CA GLY A 47 19.89 1.22 -5.50
C GLY A 47 19.16 2.57 -5.43
N VAL A 48 17.81 2.61 -5.47
CA VAL A 48 17.04 3.85 -5.29
C VAL A 48 16.86 4.14 -3.81
N ARG A 49 17.14 5.38 -3.38
CA ARG A 49 17.03 5.78 -1.98
C ARG A 49 15.70 6.48 -1.72
N PRO A 50 15.13 6.38 -0.50
CA PRO A 50 13.87 7.07 -0.15
C PRO A 50 13.88 8.57 -0.48
N ARG A 51 15.00 9.26 -0.26
CA ARG A 51 15.14 10.69 -0.56
C ARG A 51 15.13 11.05 -2.06
N ASP A 52 15.34 10.07 -2.93
CA ASP A 52 15.35 10.27 -4.40
C ASP A 52 13.94 9.99 -4.98
N LEU A 53 12.97 9.58 -4.16
CA LEU A 53 11.61 9.31 -4.57
C LEU A 53 10.80 10.61 -4.71
N VAL A 54 10.04 10.69 -5.79
CA VAL A 54 9.01 11.73 -5.96
C VAL A 54 7.67 11.08 -5.58
N ASP A 55 6.96 11.65 -4.60
CA ASP A 55 5.63 11.14 -4.22
C ASP A 55 4.62 11.43 -5.33
N THR A 56 4.33 10.42 -6.14
CA THR A 56 3.35 10.47 -7.23
C THR A 56 1.97 9.97 -6.82
N TYR A 57 1.76 9.60 -5.55
CA TYR A 57 0.53 8.94 -5.09
C TYR A 57 -0.75 9.72 -5.40
N ASN A 58 -0.71 11.03 -5.23
CA ASN A 58 -1.84 11.91 -5.49
C ASN A 58 -1.81 12.57 -6.89
N ALA A 59 -0.85 12.19 -7.76
CA ALA A 59 -0.75 12.76 -9.09
C ALA A 59 -2.06 12.56 -9.88
N ALA A 60 -2.46 13.60 -10.61
CA ALA A 60 -3.64 13.55 -11.46
C ALA A 60 -3.42 12.59 -12.64
N ARG A 61 -4.46 11.86 -12.99
CA ARG A 61 -4.52 10.99 -14.19
C ARG A 61 -5.72 11.40 -15.05
N SER A 62 -5.75 10.96 -16.29
CA SER A 62 -6.84 11.23 -17.21
C SER A 62 -8.20 10.79 -16.63
N GLY A 63 -9.26 11.54 -16.94
CA GLY A 63 -10.62 11.25 -16.46
C GLY A 63 -10.86 11.58 -14.98
N GLY A 64 -10.11 12.52 -14.39
CA GLY A 64 -10.28 12.96 -13.00
C GLY A 64 -9.82 11.96 -11.95
N ARG A 65 -9.19 10.86 -12.36
CA ARG A 65 -8.65 9.84 -11.44
C ARG A 65 -7.37 10.34 -10.77
N ARG A 66 -7.04 9.76 -9.63
CA ARG A 66 -5.73 9.88 -9.00
C ARG A 66 -4.88 8.65 -9.27
N HIS A 67 -3.57 8.81 -9.17
CA HIS A 67 -2.61 7.74 -9.46
C HIS A 67 -2.71 6.58 -8.46
N HIS A 68 -2.78 6.90 -7.17
CA HIS A 68 -2.85 5.93 -6.07
C HIS A 68 -1.73 4.88 -6.07
N ALA A 69 -0.57 5.28 -6.58
CA ALA A 69 0.63 4.46 -6.67
C ALA A 69 1.89 5.34 -6.61
N LEU A 70 3.04 4.70 -6.54
CA LEU A 70 4.35 5.33 -6.63
C LEU A 70 5.02 4.89 -7.93
N ASP A 71 5.38 5.84 -8.80
CA ASP A 71 6.22 5.58 -9.95
C ASP A 71 7.68 5.80 -9.57
N VAL A 72 8.48 4.72 -9.54
CA VAL A 72 9.90 4.76 -9.22
C VAL A 72 10.70 4.73 -10.50
N MET A 73 11.23 5.90 -10.90
CA MET A 73 12.03 6.05 -12.12
C MET A 73 13.36 5.35 -11.96
N ALA A 74 13.72 4.48 -12.90
CA ALA A 74 15.02 3.82 -12.94
C ALA A 74 15.32 3.31 -14.37
N ARG A 75 16.58 3.03 -14.64
CA ARG A 75 16.98 2.47 -15.93
C ARG A 75 16.29 1.12 -16.18
N ARG A 76 15.92 0.85 -17.44
CA ARG A 76 15.44 -0.48 -17.83
C ARG A 76 16.46 -1.54 -17.42
N GLY A 77 15.97 -2.64 -16.85
CA GLY A 77 16.82 -3.73 -16.38
C GLY A 77 17.28 -3.60 -14.92
N THR A 78 17.09 -2.44 -14.26
CA THR A 78 17.35 -2.31 -12.80
C THR A 78 16.53 -3.33 -12.04
N PRO A 79 17.10 -4.04 -11.05
CA PRO A 79 16.36 -5.04 -10.28
C PRO A 79 15.16 -4.44 -9.55
N VAL A 80 14.00 -5.08 -9.69
CA VAL A 80 12.81 -4.85 -8.87
C VAL A 80 12.80 -5.91 -7.78
N ILE A 81 12.69 -5.46 -6.53
CA ILE A 81 12.79 -6.30 -5.33
C ILE A 81 11.50 -6.25 -4.51
N SER A 82 11.25 -7.30 -3.73
CA SER A 82 10.12 -7.32 -2.82
C SER A 82 10.27 -6.26 -1.73
N ALA A 83 9.25 -5.40 -1.61
CA ALA A 83 9.22 -4.35 -0.58
C ALA A 83 9.03 -4.93 0.83
N ASP A 84 8.46 -6.12 0.93
CA ASP A 84 8.19 -6.82 2.19
C ASP A 84 8.28 -8.34 2.04
N ASP A 85 8.30 -9.05 3.18
CA ASP A 85 8.15 -10.50 3.20
C ASP A 85 6.71 -10.88 2.83
N GLY A 86 6.55 -11.92 2.02
CA GLY A 86 5.22 -12.33 1.60
C GLY A 86 5.19 -13.58 0.74
N VAL A 87 4.07 -13.73 0.03
CA VAL A 87 3.86 -14.82 -0.93
C VAL A 87 3.48 -14.21 -2.28
N VAL A 88 4.13 -14.65 -3.34
CA VAL A 88 3.76 -14.30 -4.72
C VAL A 88 2.36 -14.86 -4.99
N ARG A 89 1.39 -13.99 -5.05
CA ARG A 89 -0.01 -14.39 -5.20
C ARG A 89 -0.42 -14.53 -6.66
N ARG A 90 0.17 -13.69 -7.52
CA ARG A 90 -0.12 -13.70 -8.96
C ARG A 90 1.04 -13.14 -9.77
N ILE A 91 1.27 -13.76 -10.91
CA ILE A 91 2.14 -13.28 -11.98
C ILE A 91 1.27 -13.19 -13.23
N SER A 92 1.20 -12.01 -13.86
CA SER A 92 0.33 -11.82 -15.02
C SER A 92 0.86 -10.77 -15.99
N THR A 93 0.33 -10.81 -17.20
CA THR A 93 0.57 -9.78 -18.22
C THR A 93 -0.78 -9.26 -18.70
N ASN A 94 -0.94 -7.94 -18.74
CA ASN A 94 -2.15 -7.28 -19.21
C ASN A 94 -1.85 -5.97 -19.94
N ALA A 95 -2.84 -5.41 -20.63
CA ALA A 95 -2.67 -4.22 -21.45
C ALA A 95 -2.26 -2.97 -20.66
N LEU A 96 -2.71 -2.83 -19.41
CA LEU A 96 -2.43 -1.64 -18.59
C LEU A 96 -1.08 -1.79 -17.84
N GLY A 97 -0.98 -2.77 -16.97
CA GLY A 97 0.21 -2.95 -16.13
C GLY A 97 1.40 -3.61 -16.85
N GLY A 98 1.21 -4.13 -18.07
CA GLY A 98 2.23 -4.93 -18.72
C GLY A 98 2.51 -6.22 -17.93
N ARG A 99 3.78 -6.56 -17.74
CA ARG A 99 4.19 -7.66 -16.85
C ARG A 99 4.08 -7.21 -15.40
N THR A 100 3.36 -7.98 -14.61
CA THR A 100 3.00 -7.63 -13.23
C THR A 100 3.23 -8.78 -12.26
N VAL A 101 3.58 -8.41 -11.02
CA VAL A 101 3.69 -9.34 -9.89
C VAL A 101 2.87 -8.79 -8.73
N TYR A 102 2.13 -9.65 -8.06
CA TYR A 102 1.45 -9.36 -6.81
C TYR A 102 2.05 -10.19 -5.68
N VAL A 103 2.43 -9.53 -4.61
CA VAL A 103 2.88 -10.18 -3.37
C VAL A 103 1.91 -9.82 -2.26
N VAL A 104 1.40 -10.82 -1.56
CA VAL A 104 0.58 -10.62 -0.35
C VAL A 104 1.46 -10.82 0.86
N ASP A 105 1.44 -9.91 1.81
CA ASP A 105 2.20 -10.03 3.06
C ASP A 105 1.74 -11.24 3.90
N HIS A 106 2.60 -11.70 4.81
CA HIS A 106 2.32 -12.91 5.59
C HIS A 106 1.08 -12.81 6.48
N GLN A 107 0.70 -11.60 6.89
CA GLN A 107 -0.49 -11.38 7.72
C GLN A 107 -1.76 -11.12 6.91
N GLN A 108 -1.67 -11.15 5.57
CA GLN A 108 -2.76 -10.85 4.65
C GLN A 108 -3.43 -9.50 4.96
N ARG A 109 -2.62 -8.50 5.30
CA ARG A 109 -3.08 -7.13 5.54
C ARG A 109 -2.91 -6.24 4.33
N PHE A 110 -1.84 -6.48 3.55
CA PHE A 110 -1.48 -5.68 2.39
C PHE A 110 -1.12 -6.52 1.18
N VAL A 111 -1.36 -5.92 0.02
CA VAL A 111 -0.95 -6.43 -1.29
C VAL A 111 0.01 -5.43 -1.91
N HIS A 112 1.15 -5.92 -2.31
CA HIS A 112 2.17 -5.18 -3.03
C HIS A 112 2.05 -5.51 -4.52
N TYR A 113 1.72 -4.52 -5.34
CA TYR A 113 1.59 -4.65 -6.78
C TYR A 113 2.76 -3.98 -7.49
N TYR A 114 3.40 -4.74 -8.37
CA TYR A 114 4.56 -4.33 -9.16
C TYR A 114 4.21 -4.44 -10.63
N ALA A 115 4.29 -3.33 -11.39
CA ALA A 115 3.91 -3.30 -12.79
C ALA A 115 4.96 -2.69 -13.70
N HIS A 116 4.73 -2.77 -15.01
CA HIS A 116 5.59 -2.33 -16.10
C HIS A 116 6.95 -3.05 -16.15
N LEU A 117 7.05 -4.26 -15.58
CA LEU A 117 8.29 -5.02 -15.54
C LEU A 117 8.80 -5.35 -16.95
N ASP A 118 10.12 -5.29 -17.14
CA ASP A 118 10.77 -5.75 -18.37
C ASP A 118 10.80 -7.29 -18.42
N ARG A 119 11.20 -7.91 -17.30
CA ARG A 119 11.27 -9.38 -17.14
C ARG A 119 10.90 -9.76 -15.72
N TYR A 120 10.40 -10.99 -15.56
CA TYR A 120 10.30 -11.62 -14.25
C TYR A 120 11.66 -12.17 -13.81
N ALA A 121 11.90 -12.28 -12.51
CA ALA A 121 13.08 -12.97 -11.99
C ALA A 121 13.05 -14.46 -12.41
N ARG A 122 14.23 -15.02 -12.66
CA ARG A 122 14.35 -16.43 -13.08
C ARG A 122 13.81 -17.34 -11.98
N GLY A 123 12.88 -18.22 -12.34
CA GLY A 123 12.27 -19.18 -11.42
C GLY A 123 11.21 -18.59 -10.50
N LEU A 124 10.83 -17.31 -10.66
CA LEU A 124 9.71 -16.73 -9.91
C LEU A 124 8.42 -17.47 -10.27
N ARG A 125 7.64 -17.88 -9.26
CA ARG A 125 6.38 -18.60 -9.45
C ARG A 125 5.34 -18.21 -8.44
N GLU A 126 4.08 -18.35 -8.80
CA GLU A 126 2.96 -18.19 -7.88
C GLU A 126 3.05 -19.21 -6.73
N GLY A 127 2.64 -18.79 -5.54
CA GLY A 127 2.78 -19.54 -4.30
C GLY A 127 4.18 -19.48 -3.67
N GLN A 128 5.17 -18.91 -4.35
CA GLN A 128 6.52 -18.76 -3.79
C GLN A 128 6.53 -17.78 -2.63
N ARG A 129 7.18 -18.17 -1.53
CA ARG A 129 7.54 -17.25 -0.45
C ARG A 129 8.70 -16.38 -0.90
N VAL A 130 8.60 -15.09 -0.66
CA VAL A 130 9.66 -14.12 -0.90
C VAL A 130 9.95 -13.35 0.38
N ARG A 131 11.22 -13.00 0.55
CA ARG A 131 11.67 -12.12 1.62
C ARG A 131 11.82 -10.71 1.08
N LYS A 132 11.75 -9.75 1.96
CA LYS A 132 12.11 -8.36 1.69
C LYS A 132 13.50 -8.30 1.02
N GLY A 133 13.56 -7.68 -0.16
CA GLY A 133 14.79 -7.59 -0.95
C GLY A 133 15.01 -8.72 -1.97
N ASP A 134 14.19 -9.77 -1.97
CA ASP A 134 14.26 -10.78 -3.02
C ASP A 134 13.85 -10.20 -4.37
N GLN A 135 14.58 -10.56 -5.42
CA GLN A 135 14.29 -10.06 -6.76
C GLN A 135 13.00 -10.66 -7.32
N LEU A 136 12.10 -9.80 -7.80
CA LEU A 136 10.85 -10.17 -8.46
C LEU A 136 10.92 -10.03 -9.98
N GLY A 137 11.77 -9.14 -10.46
CA GLY A 137 11.90 -8.83 -11.88
C GLY A 137 12.87 -7.69 -12.13
N THR A 138 12.68 -7.00 -13.23
CA THR A 138 13.46 -5.81 -13.58
C THR A 138 12.55 -4.69 -14.07
N VAL A 139 12.99 -3.44 -13.86
CA VAL A 139 12.31 -2.22 -14.36
C VAL A 139 12.18 -2.25 -15.87
N GLY A 140 11.02 -1.90 -16.36
CA GLY A 140 10.72 -1.83 -17.78
C GLY A 140 9.78 -0.69 -18.14
N SER A 141 9.06 -0.87 -19.23
CA SER A 141 7.99 0.00 -19.70
C SER A 141 6.95 -0.82 -20.48
N THR A 142 6.61 -2.02 -19.97
CA THR A 142 5.57 -2.85 -20.59
C THR A 142 4.17 -2.36 -20.24
N GLY A 143 3.16 -2.80 -20.98
CA GLY A 143 1.80 -2.29 -20.82
C GLY A 143 1.63 -0.90 -21.42
N ASN A 144 0.97 -0.01 -20.70
CA ASN A 144 0.69 1.37 -21.14
C ASN A 144 1.75 2.40 -20.68
N ALA A 145 2.87 1.95 -20.10
CA ALA A 145 3.94 2.86 -19.71
C ALA A 145 4.65 3.46 -20.93
N ASP A 146 5.11 4.71 -20.80
CA ASP A 146 5.93 5.35 -21.83
C ASP A 146 7.24 4.58 -22.03
N ARG A 147 7.51 4.21 -23.30
CA ARG A 147 8.70 3.45 -23.67
C ARG A 147 10.00 4.20 -23.37
N ASN A 148 9.95 5.53 -23.37
CA ASN A 148 11.10 6.40 -23.15
C ASN A 148 11.30 6.77 -21.68
N ALA A 149 10.36 6.40 -20.81
CA ALA A 149 10.40 6.67 -19.38
C ALA A 149 10.24 5.37 -18.56
N PRO A 150 11.26 4.47 -18.57
CA PRO A 150 11.18 3.23 -17.81
C PRO A 150 11.03 3.52 -16.31
N HIS A 151 10.10 2.84 -15.68
CA HIS A 151 9.82 2.96 -14.25
C HIS A 151 9.17 1.71 -13.69
N LEU A 152 9.24 1.54 -12.39
CA LEU A 152 8.37 0.63 -11.67
C LEU A 152 7.12 1.40 -11.23
N HIS A 153 5.93 0.96 -11.63
CA HIS A 153 4.69 1.36 -10.99
C HIS A 153 4.43 0.44 -9.79
N TYR A 154 4.51 1.00 -8.59
CA TYR A 154 4.34 0.27 -7.33
C TYR A 154 3.11 0.76 -6.59
N GLN A 155 2.19 -0.17 -6.30
CA GLN A 155 0.98 0.14 -5.54
C GLN A 155 0.90 -0.73 -4.28
N LEU A 156 0.58 -0.09 -3.16
CA LEU A 156 0.27 -0.75 -1.90
C LEU A 156 -1.23 -0.70 -1.67
N LEU A 157 -1.86 -1.86 -1.56
CA LEU A 157 -3.30 -2.00 -1.36
C LEU A 157 -3.59 -2.68 -0.03
N ARG A 158 -4.65 -2.29 0.66
CA ARG A 158 -5.19 -3.12 1.74
C ARG A 158 -5.66 -4.44 1.18
N TYR A 159 -5.39 -5.53 1.87
CA TYR A 159 -5.97 -6.81 1.53
C TYR A 159 -7.48 -6.76 1.79
N ALA A 160 -8.30 -6.96 0.77
CA ALA A 160 -9.75 -6.84 0.92
C ALA A 160 -10.34 -8.12 1.56
N ASN A 161 -10.22 -9.25 0.87
CA ASN A 161 -10.66 -10.57 1.33
C ASN A 161 -10.08 -11.67 0.43
N ALA A 162 -10.27 -12.94 0.78
CA ALA A 162 -9.68 -14.07 0.04
C ALA A 162 -10.15 -14.18 -1.43
N ARG A 163 -11.34 -13.68 -1.74
CA ARG A 163 -11.92 -13.75 -3.11
C ARG A 163 -11.46 -12.58 -3.98
N MET A 164 -11.37 -11.37 -3.43
CA MET A 164 -11.03 -10.13 -4.13
C MET A 164 -9.84 -9.42 -3.45
N TRP A 165 -8.82 -10.17 -3.13
CA TRP A 165 -7.66 -9.71 -2.37
C TRP A 165 -6.98 -8.46 -2.97
N TRP A 166 -7.08 -8.26 -4.30
CA TRP A 166 -6.50 -7.14 -5.05
C TRP A 166 -7.38 -5.88 -5.08
N ALA A 167 -8.62 -5.93 -4.59
CA ALA A 167 -9.60 -4.86 -4.73
C ALA A 167 -9.69 -3.95 -3.48
N GLY A 168 -8.66 -3.96 -2.65
CA GLY A 168 -8.62 -3.14 -1.45
C GLY A 168 -8.24 -1.69 -1.73
N ASP A 169 -8.45 -0.83 -0.74
CA ASP A 169 -8.13 0.59 -0.82
C ASP A 169 -6.62 0.80 -0.96
N PRO A 170 -6.18 1.70 -1.85
CA PRO A 170 -4.78 2.06 -1.97
C PRO A 170 -4.29 2.84 -0.75
N VAL A 171 -3.03 2.64 -0.42
CA VAL A 171 -2.32 3.33 0.67
C VAL A 171 -1.05 3.96 0.10
N ASN A 172 -0.76 5.22 0.46
CA ASN A 172 0.50 5.85 0.07
C ASN A 172 1.68 5.11 0.73
N PRO A 173 2.58 4.46 -0.03
CA PRO A 173 3.69 3.71 0.53
C PRO A 173 4.84 4.59 1.00
N VAL A 174 5.00 5.79 0.47
CA VAL A 174 6.18 6.66 0.64
C VAL A 174 6.59 6.85 2.10
N PRO A 175 5.67 7.11 3.06
CA PRO A 175 6.06 7.32 4.45
C PRO A 175 6.66 6.09 5.16
N TYR A 176 6.58 4.91 4.55
CA TYR A 176 7.00 3.64 5.15
C TYR A 176 8.22 3.03 4.46
N LEU A 177 8.70 3.66 3.37
CA LEU A 177 9.82 3.14 2.59
C LEU A 177 11.16 3.48 3.24
N VAL A 178 12.03 2.47 3.33
CA VAL A 178 13.41 2.59 3.84
C VAL A 178 14.42 2.06 2.84
N LEU A 179 15.69 2.45 2.98
CA LEU A 179 16.78 1.93 2.15
C LEU A 179 17.05 0.46 2.48
N ARG A 180 17.46 -0.32 1.47
CA ARG A 180 17.99 -1.67 1.66
C ARG A 180 19.19 -1.64 2.61
N GLY A 181 19.15 -2.43 3.68
CA GLY A 181 20.22 -2.51 4.67
C GLY A 181 20.20 -1.42 5.76
N ASP A 182 19.21 -0.52 5.73
CA ASP A 182 19.01 0.44 6.81
C ASP A 182 18.61 -0.30 8.10
N LYS A 183 19.58 -0.41 9.01
CA LYS A 183 19.38 -0.98 10.35
C LYS A 183 18.97 0.14 11.30
N ARG A 184 18.10 -0.15 12.24
CA ARG A 184 17.82 0.75 13.38
C ARG A 184 19.07 0.98 14.19
#